data_1ab978b1e9e9f81fe0da89d64e8a8798
#
_entry.id   1ab978b1e9e9f81fe0da89d64e8a8798
#
_cell.length_a   1.000
_cell.length_b   1.000
_cell.length_c   1.000
_cell.angle_alpha   90.00
_cell.angle_beta   90.00
_cell.angle_gamma   90.00
#
_symmetry.space_group_name_H-M   'P 1'
#
loop_
_entity.id
_entity.type
_entity.pdbx_description
1 polymer ?
#
loop_
_entity_poly.entity_id
_entity_poly.type
_entity_poly.pdbx_seq_one_letter_code
_entity_poly.pdbx_strand_id
1 'polypeptide(L)'
;MQCVLPFGKKRWVGQRTASRHETLTNTAFMTFLKPFKAIVAALALATISTACIREEALNTEADITAFQLDGNLLIREPVITNDEVRLYVNGWEDRSKLAPRFELTPGATISPASGTGRDFTTPQKYTVTSQDGQWKKTYTVTFISNDVPTAYHFEGLDYHIYKDENTGKEIKKFEKLYEQLANGSKIEWNSGNAGFMITNTDASPKDYPTMQDDEGYVGKCAKLVTRSTGPIGIGFGAPLAAGNLFLGDFQINIINMAKSTHFGLPYRSKPVAISGYYKYQPGKDFTDKNNTVLPNERDTFDIYAVMYESTKEVPHLDGTNIKTHPNIVMIAQVKERKPTDKWTHFSMTFEPVAGRTLDPEKLRNGKYNLAIVMSSSQGGAFFRGAVGSTLWVDEMQLFHE
;
A
#
# COMPACT_ATOMS: atom_id res chain seq x y z
N MET A 1 9.40 28.91 42.24
CA MET A 1 9.77 30.29 41.93
C MET A 1 8.97 30.74 40.72
N GLN A 2 7.96 31.57 40.96
CA GLN A 2 7.06 32.16 39.98
C GLN A 2 7.71 33.34 39.28
N CYS A 3 7.32 33.61 38.01
CA CYS A 3 7.07 34.91 37.40
C CYS A 3 6.49 34.63 35.99
N VAL A 4 5.26 34.72 35.72
CA VAL A 4 4.20 35.75 35.59
C VAL A 4 4.52 36.85 34.57
N LEU A 5 3.65 36.86 33.52
CA LEU A 5 3.40 37.85 32.46
C LEU A 5 3.27 39.29 32.96
N PRO A 6 3.25 40.36 32.10
CA PRO A 6 1.96 40.77 31.56
C PRO A 6 1.87 41.44 30.16
N PHE A 7 0.67 41.43 29.66
CA PHE A 7 -0.04 42.24 28.67
C PHE A 7 0.27 43.74 28.61
N GLY A 8 0.09 44.35 27.41
CA GLY A 8 -0.01 45.77 27.25
C GLY A 8 -0.55 46.26 25.91
N LYS A 9 -1.88 46.35 25.78
CA LYS A 9 -2.55 47.15 24.74
C LYS A 9 -2.36 48.65 25.01
N LYS A 10 -2.15 49.47 23.96
CA LYS A 10 -2.58 50.86 23.95
C LYS A 10 -3.05 51.31 22.57
N ARG A 11 -4.29 51.70 22.55
CA ARG A 11 -5.06 52.47 21.57
C ARG A 11 -4.81 53.94 21.82
N TRP A 12 -4.65 54.80 20.80
CA TRP A 12 -4.83 56.24 20.91
C TRP A 12 -5.71 56.76 19.78
N VAL A 13 -6.69 57.55 20.21
CA VAL A 13 -7.74 58.28 19.45
C VAL A 13 -7.50 59.78 19.72
N GLY A 14 -7.81 60.60 18.75
CA GLY A 14 -8.07 62.04 18.93
C GLY A 14 -7.19 62.92 18.06
N GLN A 15 -7.55 63.94 17.47
CA GLN A 15 -8.74 64.71 17.17
C GLN A 15 -8.31 65.89 16.28
N ARG A 16 -9.23 66.29 15.44
CA ARG A 16 -9.34 67.43 14.57
C ARG A 16 -8.68 68.73 15.06
N THR A 17 -8.18 69.55 14.11
CA THR A 17 -8.59 70.96 13.98
C THR A 17 -8.44 71.50 12.56
N ALA A 18 -9.41 72.26 12.11
CA ALA A 18 -9.53 72.96 10.86
C ALA A 18 -8.87 74.34 10.96
N SER A 19 -8.31 74.82 9.86
CA SER A 19 -8.29 76.30 9.60
C SER A 19 -8.29 76.56 8.09
N ARG A 20 -9.11 77.47 7.74
CA ARG A 20 -9.45 78.10 6.45
C ARG A 20 -8.47 79.22 6.19
N HIS A 21 -8.01 79.40 4.95
CA HIS A 21 -7.95 80.69 4.26
C HIS A 21 -7.47 80.51 2.80
N GLU A 22 -8.34 80.84 1.92
CA GLU A 22 -8.41 81.82 0.86
C GLU A 22 -7.39 81.77 -0.32
N THR A 23 -7.99 81.46 -1.45
CA THR A 23 -8.06 82.09 -2.77
C THR A 23 -6.91 82.96 -3.24
N LEU A 24 -6.38 82.66 -4.43
CA LEU A 24 -6.51 83.44 -5.65
C LEU A 24 -5.63 82.88 -6.80
N THR A 25 -6.32 82.66 -7.90
CA THR A 25 -5.92 82.82 -9.32
C THR A 25 -4.56 82.30 -9.82
N ASN A 26 -4.64 81.26 -10.66
CA ASN A 26 -3.97 81.29 -11.96
C ASN A 26 -4.57 80.26 -12.95
N THR A 27 -5.57 80.73 -13.69
CA THR A 27 -6.32 80.01 -14.71
C THR A 27 -5.72 80.07 -16.08
N ALA A 28 -4.42 79.99 -16.27
CA ALA A 28 -3.85 80.10 -17.61
C ALA A 28 -2.76 79.08 -17.93
N PHE A 29 -2.34 78.19 -17.02
CA PHE A 29 -1.24 77.27 -17.30
C PHE A 29 -1.69 75.79 -17.38
N MET A 30 -2.98 75.51 -17.24
CA MET A 30 -3.49 74.12 -17.16
C MET A 30 -4.07 73.54 -18.47
N THR A 31 -3.97 74.23 -19.56
CA THR A 31 -4.55 73.78 -20.85
C THR A 31 -3.57 73.01 -21.74
N PHE A 32 -2.27 73.08 -21.52
CA PHE A 32 -1.28 72.37 -22.34
C PHE A 32 -0.77 71.02 -21.77
N LEU A 33 -1.08 70.71 -20.52
CA LEU A 33 -0.57 69.46 -19.84
C LEU A 33 -1.57 68.29 -19.88
N LYS A 34 -2.81 68.49 -20.33
CA LYS A 34 -3.80 67.42 -20.40
C LYS A 34 -3.51 66.35 -21.45
N PRO A 35 -3.06 66.67 -22.69
CA PRO A 35 -2.73 65.62 -23.64
C PRO A 35 -1.46 64.84 -23.27
N PHE A 36 -0.49 65.45 -22.59
CA PHE A 36 0.75 64.78 -22.23
C PHE A 36 0.60 63.77 -21.13
N LYS A 37 -0.29 64.01 -20.14
CA LYS A 37 -0.61 63.02 -19.10
C LYS A 37 -1.42 61.85 -19.60
N ALA A 38 -2.28 62.09 -20.61
CA ALA A 38 -3.05 61.01 -21.26
C ALA A 38 -2.15 60.10 -22.13
N ILE A 39 -1.17 60.66 -22.80
CA ILE A 39 -0.19 59.92 -23.61
C ILE A 39 0.76 59.11 -22.71
N VAL A 40 1.23 59.66 -21.61
CA VAL A 40 2.09 58.95 -20.64
C VAL A 40 1.28 57.85 -19.93
N ALA A 41 0.01 58.08 -19.60
CA ALA A 41 -0.85 57.05 -19.02
C ALA A 41 -1.18 55.95 -20.05
N ALA A 42 -1.40 56.27 -21.31
CA ALA A 42 -1.61 55.29 -22.37
C ALA A 42 -0.35 54.49 -22.71
N LEU A 43 0.85 55.09 -22.69
CA LEU A 43 2.11 54.35 -22.81
C LEU A 43 2.38 53.48 -21.56
N ALA A 44 2.03 53.91 -20.35
CA ALA A 44 2.18 53.08 -19.16
C ALA A 44 1.17 51.90 -19.12
N LEU A 45 -0.05 52.07 -19.64
CA LEU A 45 -0.96 50.96 -19.81
C LEU A 45 -0.54 49.98 -20.92
N ALA A 46 0.09 50.47 -22.01
CA ALA A 46 0.58 49.61 -23.08
C ALA A 46 1.81 48.77 -22.67
N THR A 47 2.58 49.23 -21.67
CA THR A 47 3.71 48.44 -21.14
C THR A 47 3.30 47.41 -20.10
N ILE A 48 2.09 47.51 -19.53
CA ILE A 48 1.58 46.50 -18.56
C ILE A 48 0.93 45.31 -19.31
N SER A 49 0.55 45.46 -20.56
CA SER A 49 -0.04 44.36 -21.36
C SER A 49 0.99 43.45 -22.05
N THR A 50 2.27 43.68 -21.88
CA THR A 50 3.33 42.71 -22.14
C THR A 50 3.74 42.00 -20.83
N ALA A 51 2.78 41.73 -19.96
CA ALA A 51 2.99 40.70 -18.91
C ALA A 51 3.25 39.41 -19.68
N CYS A 52 4.50 38.98 -19.67
CA CYS A 52 4.95 37.71 -20.19
C CYS A 52 3.94 36.65 -19.87
N ILE A 53 3.22 36.16 -20.89
CA ILE A 53 2.72 34.79 -20.85
C ILE A 53 4.02 33.97 -20.82
N ARG A 54 4.55 33.73 -19.64
CA ARG A 54 5.56 32.70 -19.47
C ARG A 54 4.82 31.44 -19.82
N GLU A 55 5.26 30.80 -20.88
CA GLU A 55 4.81 29.44 -21.14
C GLU A 55 4.99 28.66 -19.81
N GLU A 56 3.91 28.07 -19.35
CA GLU A 56 3.93 27.25 -18.13
C GLU A 56 4.99 26.16 -18.33
N ALA A 57 5.85 25.96 -17.35
CA ALA A 57 6.88 24.94 -17.45
C ALA A 57 6.24 23.58 -17.72
N LEU A 58 6.78 22.85 -18.69
CA LEU A 58 6.28 21.51 -19.02
C LEU A 58 6.32 20.61 -17.79
N ASN A 59 5.27 19.80 -17.63
CA ASN A 59 5.16 18.88 -16.51
C ASN A 59 6.23 17.79 -16.58
N THR A 60 6.94 17.57 -15.48
CA THR A 60 8.01 16.56 -15.33
C THR A 60 7.49 15.22 -14.82
N GLU A 61 6.24 15.13 -14.37
CA GLU A 61 5.65 13.90 -13.83
C GLU A 61 5.28 12.91 -14.93
N ALA A 62 5.49 11.62 -14.70
CA ALA A 62 5.24 10.53 -15.63
C ALA A 62 4.38 9.44 -14.95
N ASP A 63 3.19 9.80 -14.45
CA ASP A 63 2.38 8.90 -13.65
C ASP A 63 1.07 8.47 -14.31
N ILE A 64 0.64 7.22 -14.04
CA ILE A 64 -0.73 6.76 -14.22
C ILE A 64 -1.52 7.21 -13.00
N THR A 65 -2.54 8.05 -13.20
CA THR A 65 -3.35 8.63 -12.13
C THR A 65 -4.69 7.92 -11.94
N ALA A 66 -5.25 7.35 -13.02
CA ALA A 66 -6.46 6.55 -12.97
C ALA A 66 -6.50 5.53 -14.11
N PHE A 67 -7.43 4.60 -13.97
CA PHE A 67 -7.62 3.49 -14.89
C PHE A 67 -9.11 3.29 -15.17
N GLN A 68 -9.45 2.97 -16.41
CA GLN A 68 -10.79 2.62 -16.84
C GLN A 68 -10.76 1.38 -17.73
N LEU A 69 -11.73 0.49 -17.55
CA LEU A 69 -11.95 -0.69 -18.39
C LEU A 69 -13.44 -0.79 -18.73
N ASP A 70 -13.74 -0.95 -20.02
CA ASP A 70 -15.11 -1.10 -20.48
C ASP A 70 -15.72 -2.43 -19.96
N GLY A 71 -17.04 -2.44 -19.72
CA GLY A 71 -17.78 -3.67 -19.49
C GLY A 71 -17.94 -4.12 -18.04
N ASN A 72 -17.67 -3.27 -17.04
CA ASN A 72 -17.85 -3.60 -15.61
C ASN A 72 -17.07 -4.86 -15.16
N LEU A 73 -15.93 -5.11 -15.82
CA LEU A 73 -15.11 -6.30 -15.62
C LEU A 73 -14.35 -6.28 -14.30
N LEU A 74 -14.08 -5.06 -13.76
CA LEU A 74 -13.39 -4.90 -12.49
C LEU A 74 -14.33 -5.20 -11.32
N ILE A 75 -13.87 -6.04 -10.43
CA ILE A 75 -14.62 -6.43 -9.24
C ILE A 75 -14.32 -5.55 -8.02
N ARG A 76 -13.29 -4.72 -8.12
CA ARG A 76 -12.90 -3.69 -7.15
C ARG A 76 -12.10 -2.57 -7.83
N GLU A 77 -11.89 -1.47 -7.12
CA GLU A 77 -11.03 -0.39 -7.58
C GLU A 77 -9.61 -0.89 -7.87
N PRO A 78 -8.98 -0.40 -8.96
CA PRO A 78 -7.60 -0.71 -9.29
C PRO A 78 -6.64 -0.28 -8.18
N VAL A 79 -5.59 -1.06 -7.97
CA VAL A 79 -4.48 -0.67 -7.11
C VAL A 79 -3.35 -0.14 -8.00
N ILE A 80 -3.09 1.17 -7.91
CA ILE A 80 -2.02 1.84 -8.65
C ILE A 80 -0.91 2.18 -7.65
N THR A 81 0.26 1.61 -7.86
CA THR A 81 1.47 1.92 -7.10
C THR A 81 2.47 2.67 -7.96
N ASN A 82 3.70 2.85 -7.48
CA ASN A 82 4.71 3.62 -8.21
C ASN A 82 5.11 2.97 -9.56
N ASP A 83 5.01 1.66 -9.70
CA ASP A 83 5.49 0.89 -10.85
C ASP A 83 4.56 -0.27 -11.27
N GLU A 84 3.42 -0.41 -10.58
CA GLU A 84 2.46 -1.47 -10.85
C GLU A 84 1.03 -0.94 -10.91
N VAL A 85 0.21 -1.55 -11.78
CA VAL A 85 -1.25 -1.40 -11.81
C VAL A 85 -1.84 -2.80 -11.68
N ARG A 86 -2.52 -3.07 -10.57
CA ARG A 86 -3.18 -4.34 -10.28
C ARG A 86 -4.69 -4.20 -10.46
N LEU A 87 -5.25 -5.07 -11.27
CA LEU A 87 -6.63 -5.06 -11.69
C LEU A 87 -7.26 -6.39 -11.34
N TYR A 88 -8.32 -6.35 -10.57
CA TYR A 88 -9.00 -7.57 -10.11
C TYR A 88 -10.24 -7.81 -10.96
N VAL A 89 -10.27 -8.93 -11.66
CA VAL A 89 -11.34 -9.37 -12.54
C VAL A 89 -11.85 -10.76 -12.16
N ASN A 90 -12.99 -11.15 -12.69
CA ASN A 90 -13.48 -12.51 -12.51
C ASN A 90 -12.59 -13.53 -13.22
N GLY A 91 -12.43 -14.71 -12.66
CA GLY A 91 -11.60 -15.80 -13.23
C GLY A 91 -12.05 -16.29 -14.61
N TRP A 92 -13.34 -16.13 -14.93
CA TRP A 92 -13.89 -16.50 -16.24
C TRP A 92 -13.80 -15.41 -17.31
N GLU A 93 -13.32 -14.21 -16.97
CA GLU A 93 -13.20 -13.14 -17.97
C GLU A 93 -12.09 -13.45 -18.98
N ASP A 94 -12.40 -13.29 -20.26
CA ASP A 94 -11.40 -13.42 -21.31
C ASP A 94 -10.44 -12.22 -21.28
N ARG A 95 -9.24 -12.48 -20.82
CA ARG A 95 -8.17 -11.47 -20.70
C ARG A 95 -7.31 -11.35 -21.95
N SER A 96 -7.56 -12.15 -22.99
CA SER A 96 -6.73 -12.19 -24.20
C SER A 96 -6.86 -10.94 -25.07
N LYS A 97 -7.91 -10.11 -24.86
CA LYS A 97 -8.19 -8.92 -25.70
C LYS A 97 -8.78 -7.76 -24.90
N LEU A 98 -8.15 -7.38 -23.80
CA LEU A 98 -8.58 -6.24 -23.01
C LEU A 98 -7.94 -4.95 -23.51
N ALA A 99 -8.69 -3.84 -23.47
CA ALA A 99 -8.27 -2.53 -23.96
C ALA A 99 -8.34 -1.47 -22.84
N PRO A 100 -7.43 -1.52 -21.87
CA PRO A 100 -7.44 -0.60 -20.73
C PRO A 100 -7.18 0.84 -21.17
N ARG A 101 -7.90 1.78 -20.54
CA ARG A 101 -7.69 3.22 -20.72
C ARG A 101 -7.04 3.77 -19.46
N PHE A 102 -5.98 4.55 -19.67
CA PHE A 102 -5.20 5.15 -18.59
C PHE A 102 -5.42 6.67 -18.58
N GLU A 103 -5.66 7.22 -17.41
CA GLU A 103 -5.49 8.65 -17.16
C GLU A 103 -4.06 8.89 -16.68
N LEU A 104 -3.44 9.94 -17.17
CA LEU A 104 -2.04 10.26 -16.92
C LEU A 104 -1.92 11.63 -16.28
N THR A 105 -0.77 11.92 -15.71
CA THR A 105 -0.40 13.29 -15.34
C THR A 105 -0.51 14.21 -16.57
N PRO A 106 -0.93 15.49 -16.40
CA PRO A 106 -1.19 16.39 -17.51
C PRO A 106 0.00 16.49 -18.49
N GLY A 107 -0.29 16.28 -19.77
CA GLY A 107 0.70 16.34 -20.85
C GLY A 107 1.58 15.09 -21.02
N ALA A 108 1.53 14.12 -20.12
CA ALA A 108 2.27 12.87 -20.25
C ALA A 108 1.69 11.98 -21.37
N THR A 109 2.53 11.10 -21.91
CA THR A 109 2.17 10.11 -22.94
C THR A 109 2.45 8.71 -22.48
N ILE A 110 1.76 7.69 -23.03
CA ILE A 110 1.93 6.29 -22.67
C ILE A 110 2.16 5.42 -23.91
N SER A 111 3.04 4.45 -23.78
CA SER A 111 3.30 3.45 -24.82
C SER A 111 3.32 2.04 -24.19
N PRO A 112 2.57 1.08 -24.75
CA PRO A 112 1.59 1.18 -25.84
C PRO A 112 0.47 2.18 -25.55
N ALA A 113 -0.20 2.68 -26.61
CA ALA A 113 -1.24 3.70 -26.47
C ALA A 113 -2.40 3.22 -25.59
N SER A 114 -2.96 4.15 -24.78
CA SER A 114 -4.16 3.93 -23.97
C SER A 114 -5.32 3.44 -24.86
N GLY A 115 -6.07 2.43 -24.40
CA GLY A 115 -7.16 1.82 -25.15
C GLY A 115 -6.74 0.81 -26.23
N THR A 116 -5.44 0.48 -26.33
CA THR A 116 -4.98 -0.58 -27.25
C THR A 116 -5.31 -1.94 -26.68
N GLY A 117 -6.02 -2.78 -27.47
CA GLY A 117 -6.32 -4.16 -27.10
C GLY A 117 -5.05 -5.01 -27.03
N ARG A 118 -4.85 -5.72 -25.91
CA ARG A 118 -3.70 -6.58 -25.66
C ARG A 118 -4.10 -7.84 -24.92
N ASP A 119 -3.19 -8.82 -24.93
CA ASP A 119 -3.33 -10.06 -24.17
C ASP A 119 -2.80 -9.85 -22.74
N PHE A 120 -3.70 -9.87 -21.77
CA PHE A 120 -3.44 -9.78 -20.34
C PHE A 120 -3.55 -11.11 -19.61
N THR A 121 -3.46 -12.23 -20.31
CA THR A 121 -3.23 -13.53 -19.66
C THR A 121 -1.88 -13.55 -18.93
N THR A 122 -0.97 -12.67 -19.34
CA THR A 122 0.30 -12.37 -18.66
C THR A 122 0.43 -10.86 -18.40
N PRO A 123 1.21 -10.44 -17.38
CA PRO A 123 1.45 -9.02 -17.10
C PRO A 123 1.99 -8.26 -18.31
N GLN A 124 1.49 -7.06 -18.54
CA GLN A 124 1.87 -6.21 -19.67
C GLN A 124 2.61 -4.97 -19.18
N LYS A 125 3.66 -4.55 -19.89
CA LYS A 125 4.41 -3.34 -19.58
C LYS A 125 3.90 -2.14 -20.39
N TYR A 126 3.79 -1.00 -19.71
CA TYR A 126 3.48 0.30 -20.27
C TYR A 126 4.51 1.33 -19.80
N THR A 127 5.01 2.15 -20.70
CA THR A 127 5.96 3.22 -20.35
C THR A 127 5.27 4.57 -20.49
N VAL A 128 5.20 5.32 -19.40
CA VAL A 128 4.73 6.70 -19.37
C VAL A 128 5.93 7.63 -19.54
N THR A 129 5.77 8.63 -20.39
CA THR A 129 6.80 9.67 -20.61
C THR A 129 6.19 11.01 -20.23
N SER A 130 6.90 11.80 -19.42
CA SER A 130 6.50 13.15 -18.98
C SER A 130 6.31 14.10 -20.17
N GLN A 131 5.60 15.21 -19.95
CA GLN A 131 5.35 16.23 -20.98
C GLN A 131 6.65 16.83 -21.53
N ASP A 132 7.66 17.02 -20.69
CA ASP A 132 8.98 17.52 -21.08
C ASP A 132 9.86 16.47 -21.77
N GLY A 133 9.41 15.20 -21.80
CA GLY A 133 10.10 14.08 -22.43
C GLY A 133 11.34 13.56 -21.68
N GLN A 134 11.67 14.16 -20.52
CA GLN A 134 12.91 13.82 -19.80
C GLN A 134 12.76 12.64 -18.85
N TRP A 135 11.54 12.40 -18.35
CA TRP A 135 11.27 11.32 -17.40
C TRP A 135 10.45 10.21 -18.04
N LYS A 136 10.85 8.98 -17.76
CA LYS A 136 10.14 7.78 -18.20
C LYS A 136 9.94 6.83 -17.04
N LYS A 137 8.72 6.34 -16.88
CA LYS A 137 8.35 5.40 -15.85
C LYS A 137 7.64 4.21 -16.46
N THR A 138 8.08 3.00 -16.11
CA THR A 138 7.49 1.77 -16.65
C THR A 138 6.62 1.12 -15.59
N TYR A 139 5.35 0.93 -15.94
CA TYR A 139 4.37 0.23 -15.13
C TYR A 139 4.18 -1.21 -15.62
N THR A 140 4.08 -2.13 -14.69
CA THR A 140 3.60 -3.49 -14.94
C THR A 140 2.11 -3.55 -14.65
N VAL A 141 1.29 -3.79 -15.68
CA VAL A 141 -0.17 -3.88 -15.57
C VAL A 141 -0.56 -5.36 -15.50
N THR A 142 -1.15 -5.77 -14.39
CA THR A 142 -1.51 -7.16 -14.11
C THR A 142 -3.00 -7.30 -13.85
N PHE A 143 -3.66 -8.20 -14.58
CA PHE A 143 -5.02 -8.61 -14.29
C PHE A 143 -4.99 -9.86 -13.41
N ILE A 144 -5.46 -9.71 -12.19
CA ILE A 144 -5.53 -10.78 -11.20
C ILE A 144 -6.93 -11.37 -11.25
N SER A 145 -7.01 -12.66 -11.59
CA SER A 145 -8.26 -13.40 -11.50
C SER A 145 -8.55 -13.80 -10.06
N ASN A 146 -9.84 -13.93 -9.74
CA ASN A 146 -10.34 -14.19 -8.39
C ASN A 146 -10.21 -15.61 -7.87
N ASP A 147 -9.50 -16.45 -8.54
CA ASP A 147 -9.36 -17.82 -8.09
C ASP A 147 -8.30 -17.85 -6.98
N VAL A 148 -8.75 -17.49 -5.76
CA VAL A 148 -7.97 -17.78 -4.56
C VAL A 148 -7.70 -19.29 -4.60
N PRO A 149 -6.42 -19.73 -4.62
CA PRO A 149 -6.11 -21.14 -4.69
C PRO A 149 -6.74 -21.89 -3.53
N THR A 150 -7.08 -23.14 -3.76
CA THR A 150 -7.50 -24.04 -2.68
C THR A 150 -6.33 -24.81 -2.09
N ALA A 151 -5.19 -24.87 -2.77
CA ALA A 151 -3.96 -25.50 -2.29
C ALA A 151 -2.80 -24.51 -2.34
N TYR A 152 -1.93 -24.54 -1.33
CA TYR A 152 -0.79 -23.67 -1.18
C TYR A 152 0.43 -24.50 -0.80
N HIS A 153 1.39 -24.55 -1.72
CA HIS A 153 2.58 -25.41 -1.63
C HIS A 153 3.86 -24.62 -1.39
N PHE A 154 3.84 -23.28 -1.53
CA PHE A 154 4.98 -22.36 -1.32
C PHE A 154 6.23 -22.69 -2.18
N GLU A 155 6.07 -23.41 -3.28
CA GLU A 155 7.16 -23.78 -4.20
C GLU A 155 7.62 -22.64 -5.10
N GLY A 156 6.74 -21.71 -5.42
CA GLY A 156 7.01 -20.59 -6.32
C GLY A 156 7.81 -19.49 -5.64
N LEU A 157 8.91 -19.06 -6.30
CA LEU A 157 9.80 -18.02 -5.77
C LEU A 157 10.18 -17.02 -6.86
N ASP A 158 9.94 -15.75 -6.56
CA ASP A 158 10.47 -14.58 -7.26
C ASP A 158 11.24 -13.68 -6.27
N TYR A 159 11.82 -12.59 -6.78
CA TYR A 159 12.57 -11.64 -5.97
C TYR A 159 12.08 -10.21 -6.20
N HIS A 160 12.07 -9.42 -5.16
CA HIS A 160 12.07 -7.96 -5.31
C HIS A 160 13.45 -7.52 -5.81
N ILE A 161 13.50 -6.87 -6.97
CA ILE A 161 14.73 -6.40 -7.62
C ILE A 161 14.86 -4.90 -7.39
N TYR A 162 15.96 -4.50 -6.78
CA TYR A 162 16.38 -3.11 -6.72
C TYR A 162 17.39 -2.85 -7.84
N LYS A 163 17.14 -1.83 -8.64
CA LYS A 163 18.09 -1.38 -9.65
C LYS A 163 18.87 -0.20 -9.09
N ASP A 164 20.17 -0.38 -8.91
CA ASP A 164 21.07 0.68 -8.48
C ASP A 164 21.17 1.74 -9.58
N GLU A 165 20.75 2.97 -9.27
CA GLU A 165 20.67 4.07 -10.24
C GLU A 165 22.05 4.50 -10.76
N ASN A 166 23.12 4.34 -9.97
CA ASN A 166 24.47 4.77 -10.32
C ASN A 166 25.17 3.75 -11.21
N THR A 167 24.96 2.45 -10.95
CA THR A 167 25.67 1.36 -11.63
C THR A 167 24.80 0.63 -12.65
N GLY A 168 23.47 0.82 -12.60
CA GLY A 168 22.50 0.07 -13.39
C GLY A 168 22.37 -1.41 -12.98
N LYS A 169 23.05 -1.84 -11.92
CA LYS A 169 23.09 -3.23 -11.46
C LYS A 169 21.78 -3.61 -10.79
N GLU A 170 21.23 -4.75 -11.15
CA GLU A 170 20.10 -5.36 -10.49
C GLU A 170 20.55 -6.15 -9.26
N ILE A 171 19.93 -5.87 -8.11
CA ILE A 171 20.22 -6.47 -6.83
C ILE A 171 18.95 -7.15 -6.31
N LYS A 172 19.00 -8.44 -6.06
CA LYS A 172 17.93 -9.18 -5.39
C LYS A 172 17.89 -8.76 -3.93
N LYS A 173 16.78 -8.14 -3.50
CA LYS A 173 16.62 -7.65 -2.12
C LYS A 173 15.94 -8.68 -1.23
N PHE A 174 14.72 -9.08 -1.54
CA PHE A 174 13.99 -10.07 -0.75
C PHE A 174 13.18 -11.01 -1.62
N GLU A 175 12.81 -12.12 -1.03
CA GLU A 175 12.05 -13.19 -1.66
C GLU A 175 10.56 -12.85 -1.68
N LYS A 176 9.89 -13.24 -2.77
CA LYS A 176 8.44 -13.10 -3.00
C LYS A 176 7.91 -14.50 -3.35
N LEU A 177 7.12 -15.06 -2.44
CA LEU A 177 6.51 -16.36 -2.67
C LEU A 177 5.24 -16.21 -3.51
N TYR A 178 4.95 -17.20 -4.35
CA TYR A 178 3.72 -17.22 -5.14
C TYR A 178 3.21 -18.65 -5.34
N GLU A 179 1.90 -18.78 -5.58
CA GLU A 179 1.29 -20.03 -6.05
C GLU A 179 1.07 -19.95 -7.56
N GLN A 180 1.43 -21.03 -8.26
CA GLN A 180 1.16 -21.18 -9.68
C GLN A 180 -0.24 -21.75 -9.85
N LEU A 181 -1.14 -21.05 -10.55
CA LEU A 181 -2.48 -21.54 -10.84
C LEU A 181 -2.50 -22.44 -12.08
N ALA A 182 -3.51 -23.30 -12.18
CA ALA A 182 -3.69 -24.22 -13.31
C ALA A 182 -3.82 -23.50 -14.67
N ASN A 183 -4.31 -22.26 -14.67
CA ASN A 183 -4.41 -21.40 -15.86
C ASN A 183 -3.11 -20.71 -16.25
N GLY A 184 -1.99 -21.00 -15.58
CA GLY A 184 -0.68 -20.40 -15.81
C GLY A 184 -0.47 -19.04 -15.15
N SER A 185 -1.48 -18.46 -14.50
CA SER A 185 -1.30 -17.22 -13.72
C SER A 185 -0.68 -17.50 -12.35
N LYS A 186 -0.18 -16.45 -11.70
CA LYS A 186 0.41 -16.54 -10.36
C LYS A 186 -0.43 -15.75 -9.36
N ILE A 187 -0.59 -16.28 -8.16
CA ILE A 187 -1.02 -15.51 -7.00
C ILE A 187 0.17 -15.29 -6.09
N GLU A 188 0.56 -14.04 -5.93
CA GLU A 188 1.68 -13.65 -5.08
C GLU A 188 1.22 -13.50 -3.64
N TRP A 189 1.98 -14.08 -2.74
CA TRP A 189 1.89 -13.80 -1.32
C TRP A 189 2.60 -12.49 -1.01
N ASN A 190 1.98 -11.63 -0.22
CA ASN A 190 2.60 -10.40 0.25
C ASN A 190 3.14 -10.55 1.68
N SER A 191 4.10 -9.68 2.02
CA SER A 191 4.78 -9.68 3.31
C SER A 191 5.21 -8.27 3.71
N GLY A 192 5.64 -8.11 4.97
CA GLY A 192 6.26 -6.89 5.49
C GLY A 192 7.72 -6.67 5.08
N ASN A 193 8.27 -7.49 4.19
CA ASN A 193 9.69 -7.39 3.79
C ASN A 193 10.06 -6.02 3.23
N ALA A 194 9.17 -5.39 2.44
CA ALA A 194 9.43 -4.04 1.93
C ALA A 194 9.57 -2.99 3.05
N GLY A 195 8.81 -3.13 4.15
CA GLY A 195 8.98 -2.29 5.33
C GLY A 195 10.30 -2.54 6.06
N PHE A 196 10.72 -3.81 6.19
CA PHE A 196 12.00 -4.18 6.80
C PHE A 196 13.20 -3.64 5.99
N MET A 197 13.10 -3.60 4.66
CA MET A 197 14.12 -3.07 3.76
C MET A 197 14.49 -1.60 4.08
N ILE A 198 13.53 -0.79 4.56
CA ILE A 198 13.78 0.63 4.87
C ILE A 198 14.83 0.79 5.95
N THR A 199 14.84 -0.10 6.94
CA THR A 199 15.76 -0.04 8.09
C THR A 199 16.97 -0.94 7.94
N ASN A 200 16.95 -1.87 6.97
CA ASN A 200 17.99 -2.88 6.74
C ASN A 200 18.37 -2.96 5.26
N THR A 201 18.87 -1.86 4.72
CA THR A 201 19.17 -1.70 3.28
C THR A 201 20.20 -2.69 2.74
N ASP A 202 21.11 -3.17 3.59
CA ASP A 202 22.21 -4.07 3.22
C ASP A 202 21.87 -5.55 3.45
N ALA A 203 20.64 -5.85 3.93
CA ALA A 203 20.21 -7.22 4.16
C ALA A 203 20.22 -8.04 2.88
N SER A 204 20.73 -9.26 2.95
CA SER A 204 20.62 -10.24 1.88
C SER A 204 19.25 -10.94 1.91
N PRO A 205 18.78 -11.59 0.84
CA PRO A 205 17.43 -12.15 0.78
C PRO A 205 17.06 -13.07 1.94
N LYS A 206 18.02 -13.85 2.46
CA LYS A 206 17.79 -14.77 3.60
C LYS A 206 17.84 -14.10 4.99
N ASP A 207 18.17 -12.82 5.05
CA ASP A 207 18.13 -12.03 6.30
C ASP A 207 16.77 -11.38 6.56
N TYR A 208 15.89 -11.38 5.55
CA TYR A 208 14.56 -10.80 5.68
C TYR A 208 13.64 -11.64 6.59
N PRO A 209 12.59 -11.01 7.16
CA PRO A 209 11.62 -11.70 8.02
C PRO A 209 10.85 -12.82 7.33
N THR A 210 10.59 -12.71 6.03
CA THR A 210 9.82 -13.69 5.25
C THR A 210 10.64 -14.20 4.08
N MET A 211 10.76 -15.52 3.99
CA MET A 211 11.55 -16.19 2.96
C MET A 211 11.01 -17.60 2.69
N GLN A 212 11.52 -18.25 1.65
CA GLN A 212 11.34 -19.67 1.39
C GLN A 212 12.42 -20.48 2.09
N ASP A 213 12.09 -21.67 2.58
CA ASP A 213 13.03 -22.65 3.13
C ASP A 213 12.97 -23.93 2.27
N ASP A 214 14.13 -24.59 2.09
CA ASP A 214 14.23 -25.81 1.27
C ASP A 214 13.81 -27.07 2.01
N GLU A 215 13.55 -26.99 3.35
CA GLU A 215 13.18 -28.11 4.21
C GLU A 215 11.66 -28.08 4.53
N GLY A 216 10.82 -28.17 3.48
CA GLY A 216 9.36 -28.24 3.61
C GLY A 216 8.86 -29.57 4.21
N TYR A 217 7.55 -29.63 4.43
CA TYR A 217 6.87 -30.89 4.68
C TYR A 217 6.87 -31.74 3.40
N VAL A 218 6.63 -31.08 2.27
CA VAL A 218 6.84 -31.59 0.91
C VAL A 218 7.59 -30.52 0.14
N GLY A 219 8.75 -30.81 -0.40
CA GLY A 219 9.54 -29.84 -1.17
C GLY A 219 10.01 -28.64 -0.33
N LYS A 220 9.52 -27.45 -0.66
CA LYS A 220 9.84 -26.18 0.00
C LYS A 220 8.71 -25.69 0.87
N CYS A 221 8.98 -24.69 1.72
CA CYS A 221 7.95 -24.13 2.59
C CYS A 221 8.14 -22.62 2.79
N ALA A 222 7.12 -21.96 3.31
CA ALA A 222 7.23 -20.61 3.82
C ALA A 222 7.92 -20.59 5.19
N LYS A 223 8.92 -19.71 5.37
CA LYS A 223 9.62 -19.48 6.63
C LYS A 223 9.49 -18.03 7.04
N LEU A 224 8.95 -17.83 8.22
CA LEU A 224 8.65 -16.54 8.81
C LEU A 224 9.45 -16.36 10.09
N VAL A 225 10.29 -15.34 10.17
CA VAL A 225 11.21 -15.12 11.29
C VAL A 225 11.00 -13.72 11.86
N THR A 226 10.83 -13.60 13.15
CA THR A 226 10.83 -12.29 13.82
C THR A 226 12.27 -11.78 13.90
N ARG A 227 12.54 -10.64 13.27
CA ARG A 227 13.86 -10.02 13.16
C ARG A 227 13.92 -8.71 13.93
N SER A 228 15.11 -8.36 14.45
CA SER A 228 15.36 -7.00 14.90
C SER A 228 15.50 -6.06 13.72
N THR A 229 14.91 -4.88 13.83
CA THR A 229 15.05 -3.82 12.81
C THR A 229 16.29 -2.93 13.05
N GLY A 230 17.07 -3.27 14.07
CA GLY A 230 18.28 -2.54 14.44
C GLY A 230 18.01 -1.14 15.03
N PRO A 231 19.08 -0.35 15.25
CA PRO A 231 18.96 0.98 15.88
C PRO A 231 18.04 1.93 15.12
N ILE A 232 18.01 1.85 13.78
CA ILE A 232 17.16 2.71 12.94
C ILE A 232 15.69 2.41 13.20
N GLY A 233 15.28 1.14 13.16
CA GLY A 233 13.90 0.76 13.43
C GLY A 233 13.46 1.05 14.87
N ILE A 234 14.34 0.82 15.85
CA ILE A 234 14.09 1.20 17.24
C ILE A 234 13.83 2.71 17.35
N GLY A 235 14.63 3.54 16.66
CA GLY A 235 14.44 4.99 16.62
C GLY A 235 13.09 5.43 16.03
N PHE A 236 12.53 4.65 15.13
CA PHE A 236 11.18 4.85 14.56
C PHE A 236 10.06 4.19 15.38
N GLY A 237 10.35 3.60 16.54
CA GLY A 237 9.37 2.92 17.38
C GLY A 237 8.91 1.56 16.84
N ALA A 238 9.69 0.96 15.96
CA ALA A 238 9.46 -0.35 15.36
C ALA A 238 10.65 -1.28 15.63
N PRO A 239 10.86 -1.75 16.89
CA PRO A 239 12.09 -2.45 17.30
C PRO A 239 12.25 -3.85 16.67
N LEU A 240 11.17 -4.44 16.20
CA LEU A 240 11.18 -5.74 15.53
C LEU A 240 10.24 -5.75 14.31
N ALA A 241 10.48 -6.67 13.42
CA ALA A 241 9.61 -7.01 12.30
C ALA A 241 9.29 -8.51 12.39
N ALA A 242 8.04 -8.86 12.65
CA ALA A 242 7.59 -10.24 12.59
C ALA A 242 7.57 -10.69 11.13
N GLY A 243 8.10 -11.88 10.85
CA GLY A 243 7.87 -12.54 9.57
C GLY A 243 6.37 -12.76 9.41
N ASN A 244 5.83 -12.31 8.29
CA ASN A 244 4.42 -12.47 7.97
C ASN A 244 4.24 -12.78 6.50
N LEU A 245 3.18 -13.49 6.19
CA LEU A 245 2.80 -13.86 4.83
C LEU A 245 1.28 -13.82 4.73
N PHE A 246 0.74 -13.15 3.70
CA PHE A 246 -0.70 -12.98 3.60
C PHE A 246 -1.18 -12.79 2.15
N LEU A 247 -2.44 -13.15 1.92
CA LEU A 247 -3.15 -12.79 0.69
C LEU A 247 -3.65 -11.35 0.80
N GLY A 248 -3.29 -10.52 -0.17
CA GLY A 248 -3.62 -9.10 -0.20
C GLY A 248 -2.54 -8.27 -0.85
N ASP A 249 -2.35 -7.03 -0.39
CA ASP A 249 -1.37 -6.08 -0.89
C ASP A 249 -0.59 -5.42 0.27
N PHE A 250 0.60 -4.90 -0.02
CA PHE A 250 1.42 -4.20 0.95
C PHE A 250 1.83 -2.82 0.42
N GLN A 251 1.40 -1.77 1.11
CA GLN A 251 1.73 -0.39 0.76
C GLN A 251 2.29 0.32 2.01
N ILE A 252 3.51 0.79 1.92
CA ILE A 252 4.20 1.38 3.06
C ILE A 252 3.46 2.60 3.59
N ASN A 253 3.01 2.55 4.85
CA ASN A 253 2.45 3.65 5.60
C ASN A 253 3.39 4.02 6.76
N ILE A 254 4.24 5.02 6.55
CA ILE A 254 5.25 5.44 7.53
C ILE A 254 4.65 6.07 8.80
N ILE A 255 3.40 6.54 8.75
CA ILE A 255 2.72 7.15 9.91
C ILE A 255 2.19 6.07 10.84
N ASN A 256 1.67 4.99 10.28
CA ASN A 256 1.16 3.84 11.03
C ASN A 256 1.48 2.55 10.27
N MET A 257 2.60 1.92 10.62
CA MET A 257 3.10 0.73 9.94
C MET A 257 2.10 -0.44 9.92
N ALA A 258 1.24 -0.58 10.94
CA ALA A 258 0.20 -1.61 10.95
C ALA A 258 -0.87 -1.40 9.83
N LYS A 259 -0.97 -0.20 9.27
CA LYS A 259 -1.81 0.10 8.11
C LYS A 259 -1.14 -0.19 6.76
N SER A 260 0.10 -0.64 6.75
CA SER A 260 0.81 -0.99 5.51
C SER A 260 0.30 -2.28 4.87
N THR A 261 -0.38 -3.13 5.63
CA THR A 261 -0.97 -4.38 5.13
C THR A 261 -2.40 -4.14 4.67
N HIS A 262 -2.70 -4.49 3.44
CA HIS A 262 -4.06 -4.47 2.87
C HIS A 262 -4.49 -5.91 2.66
N PHE A 263 -5.16 -6.47 3.66
CA PHE A 263 -5.50 -7.89 3.68
C PHE A 263 -6.70 -8.22 2.81
N GLY A 264 -6.64 -9.38 2.15
CA GLY A 264 -7.72 -10.04 1.48
C GLY A 264 -7.77 -9.85 -0.04
N LEU A 265 -8.18 -10.91 -0.70
CA LEU A 265 -8.50 -10.94 -2.13
C LEU A 265 -10.00 -11.24 -2.27
N PRO A 266 -10.66 -10.76 -3.33
CA PRO A 266 -12.05 -11.08 -3.59
C PRO A 266 -12.29 -12.60 -3.63
N TYR A 267 -13.37 -13.03 -2.99
CA TYR A 267 -13.70 -14.45 -2.87
C TYR A 267 -15.20 -14.67 -3.00
N ARG A 268 -15.60 -15.76 -3.68
CA ARG A 268 -16.99 -15.99 -4.09
C ARG A 268 -17.60 -17.29 -3.59
N SER A 269 -16.80 -18.11 -2.93
CA SER A 269 -17.27 -19.35 -2.31
C SER A 269 -17.39 -19.17 -0.81
N LYS A 270 -18.21 -19.97 -0.15
CA LYS A 270 -18.29 -19.97 1.31
C LYS A 270 -17.14 -20.82 1.85
N PRO A 271 -16.17 -20.24 2.57
CA PRO A 271 -15.07 -21.00 3.14
C PRO A 271 -15.58 -21.87 4.30
N VAL A 272 -15.06 -23.07 4.41
CA VAL A 272 -15.43 -24.04 5.46
C VAL A 272 -14.29 -24.23 6.45
N ALA A 273 -13.09 -24.53 5.97
CA ALA A 273 -11.92 -24.79 6.80
C ALA A 273 -10.62 -24.51 6.05
N ILE A 274 -9.54 -24.34 6.80
CA ILE A 274 -8.17 -24.41 6.28
C ILE A 274 -7.42 -25.43 7.11
N SER A 275 -6.64 -26.29 6.45
CA SER A 275 -5.68 -27.19 7.09
C SER A 275 -4.29 -26.98 6.51
N GLY A 276 -3.27 -27.54 7.17
CA GLY A 276 -1.88 -27.49 6.70
C GLY A 276 -0.93 -28.04 7.75
N TYR A 277 0.35 -27.81 7.55
CA TYR A 277 1.39 -28.25 8.45
C TYR A 277 2.24 -27.08 8.91
N TYR A 278 2.69 -27.11 10.16
CA TYR A 278 3.59 -26.09 10.71
C TYR A 278 4.69 -26.69 11.57
N LYS A 279 5.77 -25.93 11.71
CA LYS A 279 6.77 -26.02 12.80
C LYS A 279 6.87 -24.62 13.43
N TYR A 280 7.14 -24.56 14.73
CA TYR A 280 7.31 -23.29 15.41
C TYR A 280 8.33 -23.35 16.54
N GLN A 281 9.25 -22.41 16.53
CA GLN A 281 10.23 -22.20 17.59
C GLN A 281 10.14 -20.75 18.08
N PRO A 282 9.74 -20.52 19.35
CA PRO A 282 9.69 -19.16 19.90
C PRO A 282 11.10 -18.64 20.16
N GLY A 283 11.31 -17.36 19.95
CA GLY A 283 12.51 -16.65 20.38
C GLY A 283 12.63 -16.61 21.90
N LYS A 284 13.81 -16.31 22.39
CA LYS A 284 14.14 -16.41 23.83
C LYS A 284 13.44 -15.32 24.65
N ASP A 285 13.61 -14.07 24.26
CA ASP A 285 13.23 -12.90 25.03
C ASP A 285 12.06 -12.17 24.35
N PHE A 286 10.88 -12.23 24.99
CA PHE A 286 9.71 -11.51 24.50
C PHE A 286 9.84 -10.02 24.85
N THR A 287 9.65 -9.15 23.88
CA THR A 287 9.73 -7.70 24.05
C THR A 287 8.41 -7.01 23.69
N ASP A 288 8.16 -5.88 24.36
CA ASP A 288 7.10 -4.96 24.01
C ASP A 288 7.51 -3.99 22.86
N LYS A 289 6.60 -3.11 22.46
CA LYS A 289 6.85 -2.08 21.43
C LYS A 289 7.96 -1.07 21.79
N ASN A 290 8.35 -0.98 23.05
CA ASN A 290 9.43 -0.11 23.51
C ASN A 290 10.76 -0.87 23.62
N ASN A 291 10.81 -2.10 23.08
CA ASN A 291 11.96 -2.99 23.16
C ASN A 291 12.32 -3.40 24.61
N THR A 292 11.33 -3.37 25.52
CA THR A 292 11.50 -3.80 26.91
C THR A 292 11.20 -5.28 27.00
N VAL A 293 12.13 -6.06 27.61
CA VAL A 293 11.95 -7.49 27.82
C VAL A 293 10.86 -7.72 28.87
N LEU A 294 9.91 -8.60 28.57
CA LEU A 294 8.83 -9.05 29.44
C LEU A 294 9.08 -10.51 29.85
N PRO A 295 9.77 -10.78 30.98
CA PRO A 295 10.33 -12.10 31.28
C PRO A 295 9.28 -13.19 31.52
N ASN A 296 8.03 -12.82 31.83
CA ASN A 296 6.92 -13.73 32.07
C ASN A 296 6.05 -13.97 30.82
N GLU A 297 6.34 -13.31 29.72
CA GLU A 297 5.64 -13.51 28.44
C GLU A 297 6.46 -14.43 27.53
N ARG A 298 5.75 -15.18 26.69
CA ARG A 298 6.33 -16.03 25.65
C ARG A 298 5.69 -15.68 24.32
N ASP A 299 6.49 -15.68 23.27
CA ASP A 299 5.97 -15.47 21.93
C ASP A 299 5.22 -16.70 21.41
N THR A 300 4.26 -16.43 20.55
CA THR A 300 3.53 -17.46 19.83
C THR A 300 3.21 -16.97 18.41
N PHE A 301 3.15 -17.90 17.48
CA PHE A 301 2.76 -17.62 16.10
C PHE A 301 1.27 -17.31 15.98
N ASP A 302 0.87 -16.85 14.80
CA ASP A 302 -0.53 -16.75 14.41
C ASP A 302 -0.75 -17.27 12.99
N ILE A 303 -1.77 -18.13 12.81
CA ILE A 303 -2.30 -18.55 11.52
C ILE A 303 -3.80 -18.39 11.61
N TYR A 304 -4.37 -17.53 10.76
CA TYR A 304 -5.79 -17.26 10.73
C TYR A 304 -6.27 -16.86 9.34
N ALA A 305 -7.57 -16.95 9.13
CA ALA A 305 -8.23 -16.46 7.94
C ALA A 305 -9.50 -15.69 8.32
N VAL A 306 -9.80 -14.66 7.54
CA VAL A 306 -10.94 -13.77 7.77
C VAL A 306 -11.69 -13.56 6.48
N MET A 307 -12.99 -13.78 6.50
CA MET A 307 -13.88 -13.37 5.43
C MET A 307 -14.66 -12.15 5.86
N TYR A 308 -14.64 -11.10 5.04
CA TYR A 308 -15.27 -9.82 5.35
C TYR A 308 -15.92 -9.18 4.12
N GLU A 309 -16.99 -8.40 4.34
CA GLU A 309 -17.62 -7.62 3.29
C GLU A 309 -16.72 -6.44 2.89
N SER A 310 -16.33 -6.39 1.62
CA SER A 310 -15.60 -5.27 1.03
C SER A 310 -16.59 -4.27 0.44
N THR A 311 -16.40 -2.99 0.78
CA THR A 311 -17.21 -1.87 0.27
C THR A 311 -16.30 -0.78 -0.27
N LYS A 312 -16.87 0.25 -0.87
CA LYS A 312 -16.08 1.40 -1.35
C LYS A 312 -15.37 2.13 -0.18
N GLU A 313 -16.01 2.20 0.97
CA GLU A 313 -15.47 2.83 2.19
C GLU A 313 -14.46 1.93 2.91
N VAL A 314 -14.60 0.61 2.74
CA VAL A 314 -13.75 -0.41 3.37
C VAL A 314 -13.31 -1.40 2.30
N PRO A 315 -12.39 -1.01 1.41
CA PRO A 315 -11.93 -1.86 0.31
C PRO A 315 -11.04 -3.02 0.81
N HIS A 316 -10.35 -2.82 1.92
CA HIS A 316 -9.50 -3.81 2.59
C HIS A 316 -9.52 -3.62 4.11
N LEU A 317 -9.08 -4.63 4.84
CA LEU A 317 -8.73 -4.54 6.26
C LEU A 317 -7.22 -4.50 6.42
N ASP A 318 -6.74 -3.95 7.54
CA ASP A 318 -5.32 -3.78 7.82
C ASP A 318 -4.91 -4.37 9.18
N GLY A 319 -3.64 -4.27 9.55
CA GLY A 319 -3.10 -4.82 10.81
C GLY A 319 -3.72 -4.23 12.07
N THR A 320 -4.46 -3.12 11.98
CA THR A 320 -5.14 -2.51 13.13
C THR A 320 -6.53 -3.10 13.37
N ASN A 321 -7.17 -3.69 12.34
CA ASN A 321 -8.59 -4.02 12.40
C ASN A 321 -8.99 -5.39 11.84
N ILE A 322 -8.06 -6.17 11.27
CA ILE A 322 -8.33 -7.45 10.59
C ILE A 322 -9.08 -8.48 11.47
N LYS A 323 -9.03 -8.37 12.78
CA LYS A 323 -9.72 -9.29 13.70
C LYS A 323 -10.94 -8.69 14.40
N THR A 324 -11.19 -7.39 14.22
CA THR A 324 -12.17 -6.66 15.02
C THR A 324 -13.16 -5.83 14.21
N HIS A 325 -12.90 -5.68 12.90
CA HIS A 325 -13.73 -4.80 12.06
C HIS A 325 -15.17 -5.34 11.94
N PRO A 326 -16.19 -4.46 11.98
CA PRO A 326 -17.59 -4.87 11.90
C PRO A 326 -18.00 -5.52 10.56
N ASN A 327 -17.24 -5.37 9.48
CA ASN A 327 -17.51 -6.03 8.20
C ASN A 327 -17.10 -7.51 8.18
N ILE A 328 -16.44 -8.02 9.21
CA ILE A 328 -16.04 -9.42 9.28
C ILE A 328 -17.28 -10.29 9.44
N VAL A 329 -17.40 -11.30 8.62
CA VAL A 329 -18.54 -12.25 8.63
C VAL A 329 -18.14 -13.63 9.12
N MET A 330 -16.91 -14.09 8.86
CA MET A 330 -16.39 -15.37 9.32
C MET A 330 -14.91 -15.25 9.69
N ILE A 331 -14.50 -16.02 10.70
CA ILE A 331 -13.10 -16.13 11.15
C ILE A 331 -12.74 -17.61 11.34
N ALA A 332 -11.56 -17.99 10.88
CA ALA A 332 -10.89 -19.24 11.23
C ALA A 332 -9.53 -18.91 11.84
N GLN A 333 -9.15 -19.61 12.92
CA GLN A 333 -7.86 -19.37 13.59
C GLN A 333 -7.35 -20.66 14.23
N VAL A 334 -6.04 -20.91 14.13
CA VAL A 334 -5.39 -22.00 14.86
C VAL A 334 -5.49 -21.74 16.36
N LYS A 335 -6.21 -22.59 17.09
CA LYS A 335 -6.46 -22.45 18.54
C LYS A 335 -5.27 -22.93 19.34
N GLU A 336 -4.69 -24.09 19.00
CA GLU A 336 -3.53 -24.67 19.70
C GLU A 336 -2.22 -24.27 19.01
N ARG A 337 -1.48 -23.34 19.60
CA ARG A 337 -0.23 -22.78 19.07
C ARG A 337 0.95 -23.27 19.91
N LYS A 338 1.30 -24.52 19.75
CA LYS A 338 2.38 -25.16 20.54
C LYS A 338 3.72 -25.07 19.79
N PRO A 339 4.82 -24.77 20.48
CA PRO A 339 6.15 -24.95 19.92
C PRO A 339 6.37 -26.41 19.53
N THR A 340 6.94 -26.62 18.34
CA THR A 340 7.26 -27.95 17.82
C THR A 340 8.37 -27.87 16.78
N ASP A 341 9.33 -28.81 16.86
CA ASP A 341 10.40 -29.00 15.89
C ASP A 341 10.00 -29.98 14.75
N LYS A 342 8.83 -30.61 14.90
CA LYS A 342 8.31 -31.57 13.92
C LYS A 342 7.13 -30.95 13.17
N TRP A 343 7.00 -31.28 11.90
CA TRP A 343 5.83 -30.93 11.12
C TRP A 343 4.56 -31.43 11.79
N THR A 344 3.72 -30.50 12.19
CA THR A 344 2.49 -30.74 12.97
C THR A 344 1.31 -30.28 12.15
N HIS A 345 0.35 -31.16 11.94
CA HIS A 345 -0.88 -30.82 11.23
C HIS A 345 -1.73 -29.85 12.05
N PHE A 346 -2.29 -28.83 11.40
CA PHE A 346 -3.33 -27.97 11.96
C PHE A 346 -4.56 -27.98 11.08
N SER A 347 -5.70 -27.72 11.70
CA SER A 347 -6.96 -27.45 11.02
C SER A 347 -7.71 -26.36 11.76
N MET A 348 -8.30 -25.42 11.02
CA MET A 348 -9.11 -24.34 11.57
C MET A 348 -10.39 -24.19 10.75
N THR A 349 -11.54 -24.22 11.44
CA THR A 349 -12.86 -24.09 10.82
C THR A 349 -13.30 -22.64 10.83
N PHE A 350 -13.94 -22.19 9.76
CA PHE A 350 -14.53 -20.86 9.71
C PHE A 350 -15.79 -20.80 10.58
N GLU A 351 -15.74 -19.98 11.60
CA GLU A 351 -16.85 -19.71 12.52
C GLU A 351 -17.51 -18.38 12.13
N PRO A 352 -18.85 -18.33 11.99
CA PRO A 352 -19.56 -17.08 11.77
C PRO A 352 -19.34 -16.11 12.95
N VAL A 353 -19.14 -14.84 12.65
CA VAL A 353 -19.15 -13.80 13.68
C VAL A 353 -20.59 -13.58 14.14
N ALA A 354 -20.81 -13.46 15.46
CA ALA A 354 -22.15 -13.31 16.04
C ALA A 354 -22.94 -12.14 15.39
N GLY A 355 -24.15 -12.45 14.97
CA GLY A 355 -25.03 -11.48 14.30
C GLY A 355 -24.68 -11.18 12.84
N ARG A 356 -23.76 -11.95 12.24
CA ARG A 356 -23.36 -11.82 10.82
C ARG A 356 -23.72 -13.10 10.07
N THR A 357 -24.21 -12.92 8.84
CA THR A 357 -24.48 -14.00 7.90
C THR A 357 -23.92 -13.65 6.53
N LEU A 358 -23.45 -14.66 5.81
CA LEU A 358 -23.10 -14.48 4.41
C LEU A 358 -24.36 -14.27 3.59
N ASP A 359 -24.39 -13.19 2.82
CA ASP A 359 -25.42 -12.94 1.83
C ASP A 359 -25.04 -13.66 0.53
N PRO A 360 -25.87 -14.62 0.04
CA PRO A 360 -25.55 -15.39 -1.16
C PRO A 360 -25.46 -14.52 -2.43
N GLU A 361 -26.19 -13.41 -2.51
CA GLU A 361 -26.12 -12.51 -3.66
C GLU A 361 -24.83 -11.69 -3.64
N LYS A 362 -24.47 -11.12 -2.49
CA LYS A 362 -23.18 -10.44 -2.30
C LYS A 362 -22.01 -11.38 -2.57
N LEU A 363 -22.14 -12.66 -2.15
CA LEU A 363 -21.10 -13.67 -2.39
C LEU A 363 -20.90 -13.91 -3.88
N ARG A 364 -21.98 -14.18 -4.63
CA ARG A 364 -21.92 -14.33 -6.10
C ARG A 364 -21.36 -13.09 -6.81
N ASN A 365 -21.66 -11.92 -6.30
CA ASN A 365 -21.20 -10.65 -6.85
C ASN A 365 -19.79 -10.22 -6.37
N GLY A 366 -19.04 -11.12 -5.68
CA GLY A 366 -17.67 -10.86 -5.25
C GLY A 366 -17.51 -9.69 -4.27
N LYS A 367 -18.54 -9.44 -3.43
CA LYS A 367 -18.54 -8.38 -2.44
C LYS A 367 -17.84 -8.78 -1.13
N TYR A 368 -17.27 -9.96 -1.09
CA TYR A 368 -16.47 -10.43 0.05
C TYR A 368 -15.03 -10.62 -0.34
N ASN A 369 -14.13 -10.33 0.60
CA ASN A 369 -12.72 -10.66 0.49
C ASN A 369 -12.39 -11.79 1.49
N LEU A 370 -11.47 -12.66 1.10
CA LEU A 370 -10.84 -13.66 1.95
C LEU A 370 -9.39 -13.27 2.19
N ALA A 371 -9.02 -13.08 3.45
CA ALA A 371 -7.65 -12.93 3.90
C ALA A 371 -7.18 -14.22 4.55
N ILE A 372 -6.00 -14.72 4.19
CA ILE A 372 -5.25 -15.76 4.90
C ILE A 372 -3.98 -15.09 5.38
N VAL A 373 -3.68 -15.19 6.66
CA VAL A 373 -2.57 -14.47 7.30
C VAL A 373 -1.80 -15.41 8.21
N MET A 374 -0.50 -15.41 8.07
CA MET A 374 0.46 -16.12 8.92
C MET A 374 1.47 -15.14 9.50
N SER A 375 1.87 -15.33 10.75
CA SER A 375 2.86 -14.47 11.40
C SER A 375 3.70 -15.27 12.41
N SER A 376 5.00 -15.04 12.43
CA SER A 376 5.92 -15.64 13.41
C SER A 376 5.73 -15.11 14.84
N SER A 377 5.10 -13.94 15.00
CA SER A 377 4.75 -13.36 16.30
C SER A 377 3.33 -12.83 16.26
N GLN A 378 2.47 -13.28 17.17
CA GLN A 378 1.06 -12.87 17.25
C GLN A 378 0.90 -11.36 17.45
N GLY A 379 1.79 -10.74 18.22
CA GLY A 379 1.80 -9.31 18.50
C GLY A 379 2.58 -8.48 17.47
N GLY A 380 3.03 -9.09 16.35
CA GLY A 380 3.95 -8.50 15.41
C GLY A 380 3.48 -7.19 14.76
N ALA A 381 2.18 -7.05 14.48
CA ALA A 381 1.60 -5.81 13.94
C ALA A 381 1.76 -4.61 14.90
N PHE A 382 1.98 -4.87 16.20
CA PHE A 382 2.18 -3.88 17.26
C PHE A 382 3.61 -3.92 17.82
N PHE A 383 4.57 -4.48 17.06
CA PHE A 383 5.98 -4.60 17.43
C PHE A 383 6.21 -5.32 18.76
N ARG A 384 5.38 -6.31 19.06
CA ARG A 384 5.50 -7.19 20.22
C ARG A 384 5.83 -8.60 19.75
N GLY A 385 6.83 -9.22 20.37
CA GLY A 385 7.28 -10.57 20.00
C GLY A 385 8.67 -10.86 20.51
N ALA A 386 9.23 -11.99 20.12
CA ALA A 386 10.60 -12.36 20.45
C ALA A 386 11.44 -12.49 19.18
N VAL A 387 12.53 -11.75 19.11
CA VAL A 387 13.50 -11.88 18.00
C VAL A 387 14.00 -13.33 17.96
N GLY A 388 13.96 -13.93 16.76
CA GLY A 388 14.28 -15.33 16.53
C GLY A 388 13.06 -16.27 16.54
N SER A 389 11.85 -15.81 16.94
CA SER A 389 10.63 -16.61 16.74
C SER A 389 10.49 -16.98 15.28
N THR A 390 10.37 -18.28 15.00
CA THR A 390 10.35 -18.80 13.63
C THR A 390 9.17 -19.73 13.44
N LEU A 391 8.36 -19.43 12.44
CA LEU A 391 7.24 -20.24 11.97
C LEU A 391 7.56 -20.75 10.56
N TRP A 392 7.45 -22.07 10.36
CA TRP A 392 7.40 -22.69 9.04
C TRP A 392 5.99 -23.15 8.77
N VAL A 393 5.51 -22.95 7.55
CA VAL A 393 4.17 -23.38 7.12
C VAL A 393 4.28 -24.02 5.73
N ASP A 394 3.54 -25.13 5.56
CA ASP A 394 3.55 -25.86 4.32
C ASP A 394 2.24 -26.62 4.07
N GLU A 395 2.01 -26.99 2.79
CA GLU A 395 0.91 -27.84 2.32
C GLU A 395 -0.44 -27.42 2.87
N MET A 396 -0.80 -26.13 2.68
CA MET A 396 -2.09 -25.64 3.13
C MET A 396 -3.20 -25.95 2.12
N GLN A 397 -4.37 -26.27 2.64
CA GLN A 397 -5.57 -26.57 1.87
C GLN A 397 -6.75 -25.74 2.38
N LEU A 398 -7.40 -24.99 1.47
CA LEU A 398 -8.66 -24.27 1.72
C LEU A 398 -9.83 -25.11 1.25
N PHE A 399 -10.77 -25.40 2.14
CA PHE A 399 -12.02 -26.09 1.84
C PHE A 399 -13.18 -25.09 1.78
N HIS A 400 -14.06 -25.26 0.81
CA HIS A 400 -15.22 -24.38 0.59
C HIS A 400 -16.44 -25.14 0.07
N GLU A 401 -17.61 -24.53 0.21
CA GLU A 401 -18.89 -24.92 -0.39
C GLU A 401 -19.23 -24.04 -1.59
#